data_21e7a8e80cff7b012b63d2e03dc96143
#
_entry.id   21e7a8e80cff7b012b63d2e03dc96143
#
_cell.length_a   1.000
_cell.length_b   1.000
_cell.length_c   1.000
_cell.angle_alpha   90.00
_cell.angle_beta   90.00
_cell.angle_gamma   90.00
#
_symmetry.space_group_name_H-M   'P 1'
#
loop_
_entity.id
_entity.type
_entity.pdbx_description
1 polymer ?
#
loop_
_entity_poly.entity_id
_entity_poly.type
_entity_poly.pdbx_seq_one_letter_code
_entity_poly.pdbx_strand_id
1 'polypeptide(L)'
;EKEIHLSYITIHLPYFATRQLSFFLLTSRFYFCRKNEMKKILFLVVLGFAVKSVYGQGHIEAGYTPSRKFMKDEDNEKLGAGDMWQLRGRYTFLFSAKQNARKQPVVWSGTLSGMYAHMNNEGMAAEANPNDVLNVAFNVSHLRPFSPRWYMMASLGIGVYTVPKDISFKSILANGAVIFAYKLRDNLDIGAGAGLTNSYGVPLIMPMGFLKWNITGPYEVNVEVAGHMKASVSREFPDRFRLSLVPIDMDGMSAVAKRNGDYKIYGATRMRAYIRPEYKTGKKSYIYAEMGTSLYHTVKMSDRSYKGFANAFKGDDSWEFGRAFHIMAGFKYGF
;
A
#
# COMPACT_ATOMS: atom_id res chain seq x y z
N GLU A 1 38.82 -28.00 -0.83
CA GLU A 1 37.79 -28.87 -0.20
C GLU A 1 37.40 -28.29 1.15
N LYS A 2 36.25 -27.62 1.22
CA LYS A 2 35.57 -27.28 2.47
C LYS A 2 34.17 -27.87 2.39
N GLU A 3 33.99 -28.95 3.12
CA GLU A 3 32.68 -29.56 3.31
C GLU A 3 31.75 -28.63 4.04
N ILE A 4 30.57 -28.39 3.44
CA ILE A 4 29.47 -27.69 4.06
C ILE A 4 28.59 -28.76 4.71
N HIS A 5 28.66 -28.85 6.02
CA HIS A 5 27.74 -29.65 6.83
C HIS A 5 26.33 -29.08 6.75
N LEU A 6 25.44 -29.74 6.01
CA LEU A 6 24.02 -29.55 6.13
C LEU A 6 23.51 -30.28 7.37
N SER A 7 23.31 -29.55 8.45
CA SER A 7 22.61 -30.07 9.63
C SER A 7 21.14 -30.19 9.32
N TYR A 8 20.59 -31.37 9.36
CA TYR A 8 19.17 -31.65 9.39
C TYR A 8 18.55 -31.00 10.64
N ILE A 9 17.76 -29.96 10.47
CA ILE A 9 16.96 -29.40 11.55
C ILE A 9 15.63 -30.15 11.56
N THR A 10 15.53 -31.09 12.48
CA THR A 10 14.26 -31.70 12.88
C THR A 10 13.42 -30.63 13.56
N ILE A 11 12.29 -30.26 12.94
CA ILE A 11 11.36 -29.27 13.49
C ILE A 11 10.58 -29.95 14.62
N HIS A 12 11.07 -29.84 15.84
CA HIS A 12 10.23 -30.02 17.02
C HIS A 12 9.36 -28.75 17.17
N LEU A 13 8.08 -28.88 16.87
CA LEU A 13 7.08 -27.86 17.23
C LEU A 13 7.08 -27.70 18.76
N PRO A 14 7.42 -26.50 19.30
CA PRO A 14 7.41 -26.34 20.74
C PRO A 14 5.97 -26.37 21.26
N TYR A 15 5.78 -27.15 22.29
CA TYR A 15 4.54 -27.30 23.09
C TYR A 15 3.93 -25.97 23.59
N PHE A 16 4.64 -24.88 23.43
CA PHE A 16 4.22 -23.51 23.75
C PHE A 16 3.23 -22.90 22.75
N ALA A 17 3.20 -23.35 21.51
CA ALA A 17 2.33 -22.79 20.47
C ALA A 17 0.86 -23.16 20.69
N THR A 18 0.58 -24.35 21.21
CA THR A 18 -0.78 -24.84 21.46
C THR A 18 -1.44 -24.18 22.67
N ARG A 19 -0.69 -23.78 23.69
CA ARG A 19 -1.24 -23.09 24.87
C ARG A 19 -1.54 -21.61 24.63
N GLN A 20 -0.81 -20.95 23.74
CA GLN A 20 -1.11 -19.55 23.37
C GLN A 20 -2.32 -19.47 22.44
N LEU A 21 -2.53 -20.47 21.58
CA LEU A 21 -3.73 -20.51 20.72
C LEU A 21 -5.01 -20.75 21.56
N SER A 22 -4.95 -21.59 22.59
CA SER A 22 -6.09 -21.83 23.49
C SER A 22 -6.40 -20.63 24.39
N PHE A 23 -5.41 -19.88 24.82
CA PHE A 23 -5.62 -18.64 25.60
C PHE A 23 -6.22 -17.53 24.71
N PHE A 24 -5.83 -17.47 23.44
CA PHE A 24 -6.35 -16.52 22.47
C PHE A 24 -7.82 -16.83 22.07
N LEU A 25 -8.18 -18.11 21.97
CA LEU A 25 -9.55 -18.53 21.70
C LEU A 25 -10.50 -18.33 22.90
N LEU A 26 -9.98 -18.39 24.12
CA LEU A 26 -10.77 -18.13 25.34
C LEU A 26 -11.04 -16.64 25.54
N THR A 27 -10.10 -15.76 25.20
CA THR A 27 -10.32 -14.30 25.26
C THR A 27 -11.22 -13.79 24.15
N SER A 28 -11.32 -14.49 23.01
CA SER A 28 -12.23 -14.10 21.92
C SER A 28 -13.71 -14.27 22.25
N ARG A 29 -14.06 -15.14 23.21
CA ARG A 29 -15.47 -15.33 23.64
C ARG A 29 -16.05 -14.16 24.45
N PHE A 30 -15.22 -13.29 25.04
CA PHE A 30 -15.67 -12.18 25.89
C PHE A 30 -15.83 -10.82 25.19
N TYR A 31 -15.46 -10.69 23.90
CA TYR A 31 -15.46 -9.39 23.19
C TYR A 31 -16.46 -9.28 22.03
N PHE A 32 -17.40 -10.20 21.92
CA PHE A 32 -18.46 -10.13 20.91
C PHE A 32 -19.66 -9.30 21.41
N CYS A 33 -19.45 -8.04 21.75
CA CYS A 33 -20.51 -7.10 21.97
C CYS A 33 -20.58 -6.08 20.82
N ARG A 34 -21.74 -5.96 20.27
CA ARG A 34 -22.24 -5.44 19.00
C ARG A 34 -22.03 -3.91 18.77
N LYS A 35 -20.84 -3.35 19.02
CA LYS A 35 -20.64 -1.90 18.76
C LYS A 35 -19.16 -1.52 18.60
N ASN A 36 -18.43 -2.04 17.60
CA ASN A 36 -17.19 -1.39 17.13
C ASN A 36 -16.54 -2.17 15.98
N GLU A 37 -16.90 -1.87 14.76
CA GLU A 37 -16.26 -2.43 13.56
C GLU A 37 -14.74 -2.12 13.55
N MET A 38 -14.31 -0.98 14.08
CA MET A 38 -12.89 -0.63 14.23
C MET A 38 -12.10 -1.61 15.11
N LYS A 39 -12.69 -2.14 16.18
CA LYS A 39 -12.01 -3.12 17.05
C LYS A 39 -11.78 -4.45 16.33
N LYS A 40 -12.71 -4.85 15.44
CA LYS A 40 -12.56 -6.06 14.62
C LYS A 40 -11.44 -5.90 13.59
N ILE A 41 -11.33 -4.73 12.97
CA ILE A 41 -10.28 -4.41 11.99
C ILE A 41 -8.92 -4.36 12.69
N LEU A 42 -8.81 -3.71 13.83
CA LEU A 42 -7.60 -3.69 14.63
C LEU A 42 -7.20 -5.10 15.09
N PHE A 43 -8.17 -5.95 15.45
CA PHE A 43 -7.94 -7.34 15.80
C PHE A 43 -7.40 -8.16 14.63
N LEU A 44 -7.95 -8.00 13.43
CA LEU A 44 -7.46 -8.67 12.22
C LEU A 44 -6.05 -8.22 11.82
N VAL A 45 -5.75 -6.93 11.98
CA VAL A 45 -4.41 -6.37 11.76
C VAL A 45 -3.42 -6.92 12.79
N VAL A 46 -3.78 -6.95 14.07
CA VAL A 46 -2.95 -7.53 15.14
C VAL A 46 -2.76 -9.04 14.96
N LEU A 47 -3.79 -9.76 14.52
CA LEU A 47 -3.70 -11.19 14.22
C LEU A 47 -2.73 -11.44 13.04
N GLY A 48 -2.73 -10.60 12.02
CA GLY A 48 -1.78 -10.66 10.90
C GLY A 48 -0.32 -10.48 11.35
N PHE A 49 -0.07 -9.64 12.35
CA PHE A 49 1.28 -9.45 12.93
C PHE A 49 1.69 -10.55 13.91
N ALA A 50 0.76 -11.30 14.47
CA ALA A 50 1.05 -12.39 15.41
C ALA A 50 1.65 -13.63 14.74
N VAL A 51 1.51 -13.76 13.44
CA VAL A 51 2.17 -14.83 12.67
C VAL A 51 3.66 -14.48 12.57
N LYS A 52 4.47 -15.00 13.47
CA LYS A 52 5.93 -14.91 13.43
C LYS A 52 6.47 -15.67 12.21
N SER A 53 6.35 -15.09 11.03
CA SER A 53 7.08 -15.56 9.87
C SER A 53 8.51 -15.04 9.96
N VAL A 54 9.46 -15.95 10.05
CA VAL A 54 10.90 -15.64 10.14
C VAL A 54 11.40 -14.85 8.91
N TYR A 55 10.63 -14.81 7.83
CA TYR A 55 10.96 -14.23 6.53
C TYR A 55 9.92 -13.23 6.03
N GLY A 56 9.26 -12.50 6.92
CA GLY A 56 8.28 -11.49 6.55
C GLY A 56 8.78 -10.06 6.72
N GLN A 57 8.26 -9.16 5.89
CA GLN A 57 8.47 -7.71 5.97
C GLN A 57 7.12 -7.03 6.16
N GLY A 58 7.05 -6.07 7.05
CA GLY A 58 5.80 -5.37 7.28
C GLY A 58 5.99 -3.97 7.81
N HIS A 59 4.98 -3.14 7.59
CA HIS A 59 4.88 -1.82 8.23
C HIS A 59 3.44 -1.52 8.62
N ILE A 60 3.32 -0.67 9.60
CA ILE A 60 2.06 -0.03 10.01
C ILE A 60 2.35 1.44 10.24
N GLU A 61 1.45 2.29 9.78
CA GLU A 61 1.61 3.74 9.88
C GLU A 61 0.26 4.44 10.05
N ALA A 62 0.27 5.50 10.83
CA ALA A 62 -0.87 6.38 11.04
C ALA A 62 -0.49 7.80 10.66
N GLY A 63 -1.36 8.50 9.97
CA GLY A 63 -1.08 9.84 9.48
C GLY A 63 -2.30 10.77 9.57
N TYR A 64 -2.00 12.06 9.61
CA TYR A 64 -2.99 13.12 9.64
C TYR A 64 -2.62 14.23 8.66
N THR A 65 -3.62 14.74 7.98
CA THR A 65 -3.56 15.91 7.12
C THR A 65 -4.65 16.87 7.58
N PRO A 66 -4.31 18.05 8.10
CA PRO A 66 -5.29 19.01 8.61
C PRO A 66 -6.20 19.55 7.53
N SER A 67 -7.25 20.21 7.98
CA SER A 67 -8.29 20.78 7.11
C SER A 67 -7.69 21.73 6.07
N ARG A 68 -8.13 21.56 4.84
CA ARG A 68 -7.69 22.32 3.66
C ARG A 68 -8.87 22.62 2.77
N LYS A 69 -8.76 23.70 1.99
CA LYS A 69 -9.81 24.11 1.06
C LYS A 69 -10.05 23.03 0.01
N PHE A 70 -11.32 22.83 -0.32
CA PHE A 70 -11.78 22.02 -1.43
C PHE A 70 -12.24 22.93 -2.56
N MET A 71 -11.84 22.66 -3.78
CA MET A 71 -12.05 23.52 -4.94
C MET A 71 -12.19 22.70 -6.23
N LYS A 72 -12.76 23.30 -7.26
CA LYS A 72 -12.71 22.79 -8.61
C LYS A 72 -11.40 23.24 -9.27
N ASP A 73 -10.81 22.40 -10.11
CA ASP A 73 -9.46 22.56 -10.64
C ASP A 73 -9.20 23.93 -11.32
N GLU A 74 -10.22 24.54 -11.91
CA GLU A 74 -10.05 25.75 -12.71
C GLU A 74 -10.25 27.07 -11.96
N ASP A 75 -11.03 27.10 -10.86
CA ASP A 75 -11.54 28.37 -10.33
C ASP A 75 -10.88 28.81 -9.00
N ASN A 76 -10.06 28.01 -8.34
CA ASN A 76 -9.47 28.29 -7.02
C ASN A 76 -10.48 28.76 -5.95
N GLU A 77 -11.77 28.72 -6.25
CA GLU A 77 -12.81 29.09 -5.33
C GLU A 77 -12.98 28.07 -4.22
N LYS A 78 -13.10 28.55 -2.98
CA LYS A 78 -13.31 27.65 -1.84
C LYS A 78 -14.77 27.17 -1.82
N LEU A 79 -14.99 25.92 -2.24
CA LEU A 79 -16.30 25.28 -2.27
C LEU A 79 -16.56 24.38 -1.05
N GLY A 80 -15.55 24.19 -0.20
CA GLY A 80 -15.65 23.39 1.00
C GLY A 80 -14.28 23.24 1.67
N ALA A 81 -14.22 22.35 2.65
CA ALA A 81 -12.99 22.00 3.33
C ALA A 81 -13.00 20.53 3.77
N GLY A 82 -11.84 20.00 4.13
CA GLY A 82 -11.78 18.66 4.72
C GLY A 82 -10.41 18.34 5.27
N ASP A 83 -10.40 17.62 6.38
CA ASP A 83 -9.22 16.96 6.93
C ASP A 83 -9.23 15.46 6.65
N MET A 84 -8.13 14.79 6.93
CA MET A 84 -8.05 13.36 6.75
C MET A 84 -7.11 12.74 7.78
N TRP A 85 -7.62 11.74 8.48
CA TRP A 85 -6.83 10.79 9.25
C TRP A 85 -6.78 9.45 8.52
N GLN A 86 -5.64 8.76 8.57
CA GLN A 86 -5.48 7.45 7.92
C GLN A 86 -4.64 6.50 8.75
N LEU A 87 -4.97 5.21 8.65
CA LEU A 87 -4.19 4.10 9.14
C LEU A 87 -3.90 3.17 7.97
N ARG A 88 -2.63 2.79 7.78
CA ARG A 88 -2.21 1.83 6.75
C ARG A 88 -1.35 0.74 7.35
N GLY A 89 -1.44 -0.46 6.78
CA GLY A 89 -0.59 -1.56 7.14
C GLY A 89 -0.36 -2.48 5.94
N ARG A 90 0.83 -3.04 5.87
CA ARG A 90 1.21 -4.04 4.87
C ARG A 90 2.10 -5.08 5.52
N TYR A 91 1.84 -6.33 5.19
CA TYR A 91 2.69 -7.44 5.59
C TYR A 91 2.92 -8.36 4.39
N THR A 92 4.19 -8.55 4.03
CA THR A 92 4.61 -9.43 2.93
C THR A 92 5.38 -10.61 3.52
N PHE A 93 5.04 -11.81 3.11
CA PHE A 93 5.69 -13.04 3.53
C PHE A 93 6.03 -13.91 2.32
N LEU A 94 7.10 -14.68 2.44
CA LEU A 94 7.57 -15.55 1.38
C LEU A 94 6.90 -16.92 1.49
N PHE A 95 6.26 -17.37 0.42
CA PHE A 95 5.83 -18.77 0.29
C PHE A 95 6.98 -19.66 -0.14
N SER A 96 7.82 -19.16 -1.06
CA SER A 96 8.96 -19.88 -1.60
C SER A 96 9.99 -18.89 -2.13
N ALA A 97 11.25 -19.17 -1.81
CA ALA A 97 12.41 -18.52 -2.41
C ALA A 97 13.40 -19.60 -2.83
N LYS A 98 13.52 -19.82 -4.12
CA LYS A 98 14.42 -20.82 -4.72
C LYS A 98 15.38 -20.11 -5.65
N GLN A 99 16.48 -20.76 -5.97
CA GLN A 99 17.38 -20.30 -7.02
C GLN A 99 17.17 -21.17 -8.27
N ASN A 100 17.19 -20.55 -9.44
CA ASN A 100 17.23 -21.27 -10.71
C ASN A 100 18.66 -21.81 -10.97
N ALA A 101 18.84 -22.54 -12.07
CA ALA A 101 20.14 -23.09 -12.47
C ALA A 101 21.24 -22.01 -12.63
N ARG A 102 20.89 -20.76 -12.78
CA ARG A 102 21.80 -19.61 -12.88
C ARG A 102 22.01 -18.88 -11.56
N LYS A 103 21.62 -19.49 -10.42
CA LYS A 103 21.66 -18.90 -9.07
C LYS A 103 20.86 -17.61 -8.90
N GLN A 104 19.87 -17.35 -9.76
CA GLN A 104 19.01 -16.19 -9.68
C GLN A 104 17.75 -16.52 -8.85
N PRO A 105 17.23 -15.59 -8.04
CA PRO A 105 16.10 -15.86 -7.16
C PRO A 105 14.78 -16.02 -7.94
N VAL A 106 14.07 -17.08 -7.69
CA VAL A 106 12.69 -17.31 -8.10
C VAL A 106 11.84 -17.24 -6.84
N VAL A 107 10.98 -16.25 -6.74
CA VAL A 107 10.27 -15.91 -5.50
C VAL A 107 8.77 -15.97 -5.69
N TRP A 108 8.09 -16.60 -4.73
CA TRP A 108 6.66 -16.47 -4.52
C TRP A 108 6.41 -15.82 -3.19
N SER A 109 5.59 -14.79 -3.16
CA SER A 109 5.24 -14.06 -1.94
C SER A 109 3.75 -13.77 -1.86
N GLY A 110 3.26 -13.67 -0.63
CA GLY A 110 1.93 -13.17 -0.31
C GLY A 110 2.04 -11.82 0.38
N THR A 111 1.13 -10.91 0.06
CA THR A 111 1.03 -9.60 0.71
C THR A 111 -0.38 -9.37 1.19
N LEU A 112 -0.54 -9.18 2.48
CA LEU A 112 -1.75 -8.65 3.10
C LEU A 112 -1.59 -7.15 3.28
N SER A 113 -2.55 -6.37 2.83
CA SER A 113 -2.55 -4.91 3.00
C SER A 113 -3.90 -4.43 3.49
N GLY A 114 -3.87 -3.39 4.31
CA GLY A 114 -5.06 -2.73 4.82
C GLY A 114 -4.87 -1.22 4.85
N MET A 115 -5.94 -0.49 4.59
CA MET A 115 -6.00 0.96 4.74
C MET A 115 -7.39 1.36 5.24
N TYR A 116 -7.42 2.25 6.22
CA TYR A 116 -8.60 2.96 6.64
C TYR A 116 -8.30 4.46 6.61
N ALA A 117 -9.18 5.22 5.99
CA ALA A 117 -9.12 6.67 5.98
C ALA A 117 -10.45 7.23 6.48
N HIS A 118 -10.39 8.19 7.38
CA HIS A 118 -11.52 8.96 7.87
C HIS A 118 -11.33 10.42 7.48
N MET A 119 -12.36 11.02 6.90
CA MET A 119 -12.35 12.38 6.37
C MET A 119 -13.53 13.15 6.98
N ASN A 120 -13.23 14.29 7.59
CA ASN A 120 -14.24 15.25 8.00
C ASN A 120 -14.37 16.29 6.89
N ASN A 121 -15.43 16.17 6.09
CA ASN A 121 -15.66 17.00 4.94
C ASN A 121 -16.77 18.00 5.22
N GLU A 122 -16.61 19.25 4.74
CA GLU A 122 -17.57 20.34 4.85
C GLU A 122 -17.91 20.95 3.48
N GLY A 123 -19.10 21.48 3.32
CA GLY A 123 -19.56 22.04 2.07
C GLY A 123 -19.62 21.02 0.94
N MET A 124 -19.27 21.41 -0.28
CA MET A 124 -19.26 20.51 -1.43
C MET A 124 -18.31 19.32 -1.28
N ALA A 125 -17.28 19.42 -0.43
CA ALA A 125 -16.40 18.28 -0.14
C ALA A 125 -17.19 17.12 0.50
N ALA A 126 -18.20 17.39 1.33
CA ALA A 126 -19.05 16.37 1.94
C ALA A 126 -19.96 15.65 0.91
N GLU A 127 -20.30 16.33 -0.17
CA GLU A 127 -21.09 15.76 -1.26
C GLU A 127 -20.21 14.93 -2.21
N ALA A 128 -19.00 15.39 -2.50
CA ALA A 128 -18.10 14.77 -3.45
C ALA A 128 -17.34 13.56 -2.86
N ASN A 129 -17.08 13.54 -1.55
CA ASN A 129 -16.22 12.54 -0.91
C ASN A 129 -16.99 11.68 0.09
N PRO A 130 -16.62 10.40 0.24
CA PRO A 130 -17.06 9.61 1.38
C PRO A 130 -16.34 10.09 2.65
N ASN A 131 -16.98 9.92 3.81
CA ASN A 131 -16.33 10.21 5.10
C ASN A 131 -15.34 9.11 5.49
N ASP A 132 -15.57 7.89 5.04
CA ASP A 132 -14.75 6.74 5.40
C ASP A 132 -14.41 5.93 4.17
N VAL A 133 -13.17 5.45 4.10
CA VAL A 133 -12.70 4.51 3.08
C VAL A 133 -11.99 3.35 3.77
N LEU A 134 -12.37 2.13 3.41
CA LEU A 134 -11.77 0.90 3.90
C LEU A 134 -11.31 0.03 2.73
N ASN A 135 -10.03 -0.32 2.73
CA ASN A 135 -9.45 -1.24 1.79
C ASN A 135 -8.72 -2.35 2.53
N VAL A 136 -9.05 -3.59 2.21
CA VAL A 136 -8.31 -4.77 2.70
C VAL A 136 -8.09 -5.69 1.51
N ALA A 137 -6.84 -6.03 1.23
CA ALA A 137 -6.50 -6.82 0.06
C ALA A 137 -5.42 -7.86 0.36
N PHE A 138 -5.53 -8.97 -0.34
CA PHE A 138 -4.52 -10.00 -0.38
C PHE A 138 -4.01 -10.17 -1.81
N ASN A 139 -2.68 -10.18 -1.98
CA ASN A 139 -2.01 -10.31 -3.26
C ASN A 139 -0.99 -11.46 -3.21
N VAL A 140 -0.93 -12.24 -4.26
CA VAL A 140 0.14 -13.19 -4.53
C VAL A 140 1.02 -12.64 -5.64
N SER A 141 2.32 -12.68 -5.44
CA SER A 141 3.29 -12.18 -6.41
C SER A 141 4.34 -13.22 -6.74
N HIS A 142 4.78 -13.22 -7.98
CA HIS A 142 5.81 -14.10 -8.49
C HIS A 142 6.87 -13.29 -9.24
N LEU A 143 8.13 -13.48 -8.82
CA LEU A 143 9.31 -12.96 -9.50
C LEU A 143 10.04 -14.14 -10.15
N ARG A 144 10.29 -14.05 -11.47
CA ARG A 144 10.99 -15.07 -12.22
C ARG A 144 11.97 -14.47 -13.22
N PRO A 145 13.28 -14.64 -13.03
CA PRO A 145 14.29 -14.30 -14.02
C PRO A 145 14.32 -15.33 -15.17
N PHE A 146 14.40 -14.84 -16.39
CA PHE A 146 14.55 -15.64 -17.62
C PHE A 146 16.00 -15.67 -18.10
N SER A 147 16.72 -14.57 -17.89
CA SER A 147 18.11 -14.40 -18.27
C SER A 147 18.84 -13.55 -17.20
N PRO A 148 20.16 -13.33 -17.32
CA PRO A 148 20.88 -12.45 -16.40
C PRO A 148 20.32 -11.04 -16.32
N ARG A 149 19.67 -10.54 -17.39
CA ARG A 149 19.13 -9.19 -17.47
C ARG A 149 17.61 -9.11 -17.52
N TRP A 150 16.90 -10.17 -17.90
CA TRP A 150 15.45 -10.16 -18.03
C TRP A 150 14.77 -10.92 -16.91
N TYR A 151 13.75 -10.32 -16.34
CA TYR A 151 12.88 -10.98 -15.37
C TYR A 151 11.43 -10.53 -15.53
N MET A 152 10.53 -11.37 -15.07
CA MET A 152 9.09 -11.12 -14.99
C MET A 152 8.69 -10.93 -13.53
N MET A 153 7.84 -9.96 -13.31
CA MET A 153 7.04 -9.80 -12.10
C MET A 153 5.58 -10.00 -12.47
N ALA A 154 4.93 -10.96 -11.83
CA ALA A 154 3.49 -11.17 -11.97
C ALA A 154 2.84 -11.06 -10.60
N SER A 155 1.65 -10.47 -10.54
CA SER A 155 0.85 -10.40 -9.33
C SER A 155 -0.63 -10.60 -9.63
N LEU A 156 -1.32 -11.20 -8.67
CA LEU A 156 -2.76 -11.35 -8.68
C LEU A 156 -3.27 -11.06 -7.27
N GLY A 157 -4.29 -10.22 -7.16
CA GLY A 157 -4.86 -9.81 -5.90
C GLY A 157 -6.37 -9.74 -5.91
N ILE A 158 -6.93 -9.87 -4.72
CA ILE A 158 -8.36 -9.67 -4.45
C ILE A 158 -8.48 -8.90 -3.14
N GLY A 159 -9.47 -8.02 -3.05
CA GLY A 159 -9.70 -7.26 -1.84
C GLY A 159 -11.08 -6.63 -1.79
N VAL A 160 -11.41 -6.13 -0.61
CA VAL A 160 -12.60 -5.31 -0.36
C VAL A 160 -12.17 -3.85 -0.37
N TYR A 161 -12.76 -3.07 -1.26
CA TYR A 161 -12.50 -1.65 -1.42
C TYR A 161 -13.84 -0.91 -1.33
N THR A 162 -14.09 -0.28 -0.21
CA THR A 162 -15.45 0.17 0.09
C THR A 162 -15.51 1.40 0.99
N VAL A 163 -16.64 2.07 0.96
CA VAL A 163 -17.13 2.88 2.07
C VAL A 163 -17.78 1.91 3.08
N PRO A 164 -17.39 1.90 4.37
CA PRO A 164 -17.81 0.85 5.32
C PRO A 164 -19.33 0.64 5.41
N LYS A 165 -20.14 1.69 5.24
CA LYS A 165 -21.60 1.60 5.23
C LYS A 165 -22.18 0.92 3.97
N ASP A 166 -21.41 0.82 2.89
CA ASP A 166 -21.84 0.37 1.57
C ASP A 166 -21.21 -1.00 1.21
N ILE A 167 -20.72 -1.76 2.20
CA ILE A 167 -20.09 -3.07 1.96
C ILE A 167 -21.07 -4.00 1.23
N SER A 168 -20.61 -4.52 0.08
CA SER A 168 -21.38 -5.45 -0.74
C SER A 168 -20.45 -6.32 -1.57
N PHE A 169 -21.00 -7.32 -2.26
CA PHE A 169 -20.24 -8.10 -3.24
C PHE A 169 -19.58 -7.23 -4.33
N LYS A 170 -20.18 -6.09 -4.68
CA LYS A 170 -19.64 -5.13 -5.64
C LYS A 170 -18.39 -4.42 -5.12
N SER A 171 -18.15 -4.46 -3.82
CA SER A 171 -16.93 -3.94 -3.18
C SER A 171 -15.72 -4.86 -3.31
N ILE A 172 -15.92 -6.11 -3.75
CA ILE A 172 -14.84 -7.05 -4.00
C ILE A 172 -14.24 -6.72 -5.36
N LEU A 173 -12.99 -6.24 -5.32
CA LEU A 173 -12.23 -5.90 -6.52
C LEU A 173 -11.07 -6.88 -6.67
N ALA A 174 -10.86 -7.32 -7.91
CA ALA A 174 -9.71 -8.11 -8.30
C ALA A 174 -8.75 -7.25 -9.12
N ASN A 175 -7.47 -7.45 -8.94
CA ASN A 175 -6.43 -6.81 -9.70
C ASN A 175 -5.33 -7.82 -10.03
N GLY A 176 -4.62 -7.55 -11.10
CA GLY A 176 -3.47 -8.35 -11.51
C GLY A 176 -2.53 -7.50 -12.33
N ALA A 177 -1.27 -7.92 -12.42
CA ALA A 177 -0.30 -7.27 -13.27
C ALA A 177 0.75 -8.28 -13.75
N VAL A 178 1.25 -8.07 -14.93
CA VAL A 178 2.43 -8.75 -15.46
C VAL A 178 3.35 -7.68 -16.04
N ILE A 179 4.58 -7.63 -15.54
CA ILE A 179 5.61 -6.68 -15.96
C ILE A 179 6.84 -7.47 -16.38
N PHE A 180 7.38 -7.17 -17.54
CA PHE A 180 8.66 -7.64 -18.03
C PHE A 180 9.68 -6.53 -17.81
N ALA A 181 10.69 -6.82 -17.02
CA ALA A 181 11.71 -5.86 -16.65
C ALA A 181 13.09 -6.28 -17.18
N TYR A 182 13.83 -5.30 -17.61
CA TYR A 182 15.19 -5.42 -18.13
C TYR A 182 16.15 -4.66 -17.25
N LYS A 183 17.18 -5.35 -16.77
CA LYS A 183 18.30 -4.76 -16.05
C LYS A 183 19.19 -4.03 -17.04
N LEU A 184 18.96 -2.73 -17.18
CA LEU A 184 19.71 -1.87 -18.11
C LEU A 184 21.15 -1.63 -17.59
N ARG A 185 21.26 -1.43 -16.28
CA ARG A 185 22.51 -1.32 -15.51
C ARG A 185 22.37 -2.06 -14.19
N ASP A 186 23.45 -2.26 -13.44
CA ASP A 186 23.39 -2.93 -12.13
C ASP A 186 22.50 -2.18 -11.13
N ASN A 187 22.30 -0.91 -11.32
CA ASN A 187 21.50 -0.03 -10.47
C ASN A 187 20.24 0.52 -11.15
N LEU A 188 19.93 0.09 -12.39
CA LEU A 188 18.79 0.59 -13.15
C LEU A 188 18.06 -0.53 -13.87
N ASP A 189 16.83 -0.79 -13.43
CA ASP A 189 15.89 -1.67 -14.09
C ASP A 189 14.77 -0.84 -14.73
N ILE A 190 14.41 -1.17 -15.96
CA ILE A 190 13.28 -0.58 -16.68
C ILE A 190 12.37 -1.70 -17.18
N GLY A 191 11.11 -1.41 -17.38
CA GLY A 191 10.19 -2.43 -17.85
C GLY A 191 8.85 -1.87 -18.30
N ALA A 192 8.08 -2.75 -18.90
CA ALA A 192 6.71 -2.48 -19.30
C ALA A 192 5.85 -3.74 -19.11
N GLY A 193 4.57 -3.52 -19.02
CA GLY A 193 3.63 -4.60 -18.81
C GLY A 193 2.18 -4.17 -18.94
N ALA A 194 1.30 -4.98 -18.39
CA ALA A 194 -0.12 -4.71 -18.33
C ALA A 194 -0.70 -5.03 -16.96
N GLY A 195 -1.59 -4.18 -16.51
CA GLY A 195 -2.42 -4.38 -15.32
C GLY A 195 -3.85 -4.72 -15.73
N LEU A 196 -4.48 -5.59 -14.94
CA LEU A 196 -5.88 -5.94 -15.03
C LEU A 196 -6.60 -5.47 -13.77
N THR A 197 -7.76 -4.85 -13.91
CA THR A 197 -8.62 -4.46 -12.80
C THR A 197 -10.10 -4.57 -13.16
N ASN A 198 -10.96 -4.82 -12.18
CA ASN A 198 -12.43 -4.75 -12.32
C ASN A 198 -13.04 -3.57 -11.55
N SER A 199 -12.26 -2.58 -11.19
CA SER A 199 -12.71 -1.44 -10.37
C SER A 199 -13.92 -0.74 -10.95
N TYR A 200 -14.00 -0.64 -12.26
CA TYR A 200 -15.14 -0.03 -12.98
C TYR A 200 -16.30 -1.00 -13.28
N GLY A 201 -16.33 -2.16 -12.60
CA GLY A 201 -17.39 -3.15 -12.77
C GLY A 201 -17.25 -4.04 -14.01
N VAL A 202 -16.26 -3.76 -14.85
CA VAL A 202 -15.88 -4.53 -16.05
C VAL A 202 -14.38 -4.80 -16.00
N PRO A 203 -13.89 -5.91 -16.57
CA PRO A 203 -12.45 -6.15 -16.67
C PRO A 203 -11.81 -5.12 -17.60
N LEU A 204 -10.79 -4.44 -17.11
CA LEU A 204 -10.03 -3.44 -17.84
C LEU A 204 -8.55 -3.79 -17.82
N ILE A 205 -7.93 -3.68 -19.00
CA ILE A 205 -6.48 -3.84 -19.14
C ILE A 205 -5.88 -2.45 -19.33
N MET A 206 -4.85 -2.15 -18.54
CA MET A 206 -4.12 -0.89 -18.57
C MET A 206 -2.63 -1.11 -18.80
N PRO A 207 -1.98 -0.33 -19.65
CA PRO A 207 -0.54 -0.38 -19.79
C PRO A 207 0.13 0.04 -18.47
N MET A 208 1.23 -0.61 -18.13
CA MET A 208 2.03 -0.30 -16.95
C MET A 208 3.48 -0.09 -17.32
N GLY A 209 4.08 0.96 -16.76
CA GLY A 209 5.51 1.18 -16.78
C GLY A 209 6.15 0.68 -15.49
N PHE A 210 7.43 0.32 -15.57
CA PHE A 210 8.26 -0.01 -14.44
C PHE A 210 9.61 0.68 -14.56
N LEU A 211 10.03 1.32 -13.49
CA LEU A 211 11.38 1.87 -13.34
C LEU A 211 11.82 1.68 -11.88
N LYS A 212 13.00 1.14 -11.71
CA LYS A 212 13.67 1.06 -10.42
C LYS A 212 15.12 1.51 -10.59
N TRP A 213 15.44 2.63 -9.98
CA TRP A 213 16.78 3.20 -10.02
C TRP A 213 17.30 3.40 -8.60
N ASN A 214 18.41 2.74 -8.27
CA ASN A 214 19.02 2.79 -6.96
C ASN A 214 20.48 3.23 -7.12
N ILE A 215 20.85 4.30 -6.43
CA ILE A 215 22.24 4.71 -6.30
C ILE A 215 22.65 4.48 -4.85
N THR A 216 23.75 3.77 -4.65
CA THR A 216 24.30 3.47 -3.34
C THR A 216 25.59 4.26 -3.13
N GLY A 217 25.83 4.69 -1.90
CA GLY A 217 27.00 5.49 -1.52
C GLY A 217 26.74 6.16 -0.18
N PRO A 218 27.43 7.26 0.14
CA PRO A 218 27.15 8.06 1.33
C PRO A 218 25.69 8.56 1.37
N TYR A 219 25.11 8.76 0.19
CA TYR A 219 23.71 9.02 -0.05
C TYR A 219 23.12 7.91 -0.92
N GLU A 220 21.98 7.39 -0.51
CA GLU A 220 21.19 6.45 -1.31
C GLU A 220 20.10 7.22 -2.04
N VAL A 221 20.04 7.10 -3.35
CA VAL A 221 18.95 7.64 -4.18
C VAL A 221 18.12 6.47 -4.68
N ASN A 222 16.81 6.52 -4.44
CA ASN A 222 15.87 5.52 -4.92
C ASN A 222 14.75 6.21 -5.71
N VAL A 223 14.54 5.76 -6.95
CA VAL A 223 13.39 6.16 -7.77
C VAL A 223 12.66 4.89 -8.17
N GLU A 224 11.37 4.83 -7.90
CA GLU A 224 10.52 3.69 -8.21
C GLU A 224 9.23 4.14 -8.88
N VAL A 225 8.88 3.47 -9.97
CA VAL A 225 7.59 3.59 -10.65
C VAL A 225 7.07 2.19 -10.88
N ALA A 226 6.07 1.77 -10.09
CA ALA A 226 5.47 0.43 -10.17
C ALA A 226 4.04 0.45 -9.62
N GLY A 227 3.12 1.14 -10.29
CA GLY A 227 1.75 1.36 -9.79
C GLY A 227 1.64 2.51 -8.76
N HIS A 228 2.74 2.98 -8.23
CA HIS A 228 2.94 4.24 -7.52
C HIS A 228 4.26 4.87 -8.00
N MET A 229 4.46 6.13 -7.73
CA MET A 229 5.70 6.82 -8.04
C MET A 229 6.31 7.38 -6.77
N LYS A 230 7.58 7.04 -6.53
CA LYS A 230 8.32 7.53 -5.38
C LYS A 230 9.76 7.84 -5.75
N ALA A 231 10.25 8.99 -5.30
CA ALA A 231 11.66 9.34 -5.34
C ALA A 231 12.14 9.69 -3.93
N SER A 232 13.32 9.24 -3.55
CA SER A 232 13.88 9.54 -2.23
C SER A 232 15.40 9.62 -2.28
N VAL A 233 15.95 10.48 -1.44
CA VAL A 233 17.38 10.56 -1.13
C VAL A 233 17.53 10.30 0.37
N SER A 234 18.34 9.33 0.75
CA SER A 234 18.51 8.91 2.12
C SER A 234 19.99 8.91 2.52
N ARG A 235 20.24 9.17 3.79
CA ARG A 235 21.57 9.03 4.40
C ARG A 235 21.45 8.27 5.72
N GLU A 236 22.30 7.28 5.89
CA GLU A 236 22.52 6.64 7.19
C GLU A 236 23.56 7.41 7.99
N PHE A 237 23.27 7.60 9.27
CA PHE A 237 24.17 8.23 10.24
C PHE A 237 24.63 7.17 11.25
N PRO A 238 25.73 7.43 11.98
CA PRO A 238 26.04 6.65 13.18
C PRO A 238 24.83 6.56 14.12
N ASP A 239 24.87 5.65 15.09
CA ASP A 239 23.85 5.54 16.14
C ASP A 239 22.44 5.15 15.66
N ARG A 240 22.35 4.36 14.58
CA ARG A 240 21.08 3.75 14.10
C ARG A 240 20.06 4.75 13.53
N PHE A 241 20.50 5.92 13.17
CA PHE A 241 19.63 6.95 12.61
C PHE A 241 19.75 6.99 11.08
N ARG A 242 18.63 7.13 10.40
CA ARG A 242 18.54 7.37 8.96
C ARG A 242 17.63 8.54 8.70
N LEU A 243 18.03 9.43 7.82
CA LEU A 243 17.21 10.54 7.35
C LEU A 243 16.96 10.38 5.86
N SER A 244 15.71 10.50 5.44
CA SER A 244 15.31 10.49 4.04
C SER A 244 14.59 11.77 3.68
N LEU A 245 14.95 12.36 2.55
CA LEU A 245 14.18 13.38 1.86
C LEU A 245 13.40 12.69 0.74
N VAL A 246 12.09 12.86 0.74
CA VAL A 246 11.18 12.28 -0.26
C VAL A 246 10.47 13.42 -0.98
N PRO A 247 11.01 13.92 -2.10
CA PRO A 247 10.43 15.03 -2.86
C PRO A 247 9.14 14.64 -3.58
N ILE A 248 8.97 13.36 -3.92
CA ILE A 248 7.80 12.84 -4.60
C ILE A 248 7.42 11.49 -4.00
N ASP A 249 6.19 11.40 -3.52
CA ASP A 249 5.51 10.14 -3.14
C ASP A 249 4.05 10.26 -3.62
N MET A 250 3.77 9.61 -4.74
CA MET A 250 2.46 9.64 -5.37
C MET A 250 1.75 8.32 -5.12
N ASP A 251 0.65 8.37 -4.41
CA ASP A 251 -0.20 7.22 -4.12
C ASP A 251 -1.67 7.51 -4.44
N GLY A 252 -2.51 6.48 -4.35
CA GLY A 252 -3.94 6.60 -4.56
C GLY A 252 -4.74 5.75 -3.59
N MET A 253 -6.01 6.09 -3.47
CA MET A 253 -7.01 5.24 -2.83
C MET A 253 -8.25 5.14 -3.70
N SER A 254 -8.97 4.04 -3.59
CA SER A 254 -10.24 3.85 -4.28
C SER A 254 -11.24 3.15 -3.36
N ALA A 255 -12.53 3.39 -3.58
CA ALA A 255 -13.58 2.72 -2.86
C ALA A 255 -14.84 2.61 -3.73
N VAL A 256 -15.55 1.51 -3.60
CA VAL A 256 -16.90 1.39 -4.13
C VAL A 256 -17.86 2.04 -3.12
N ALA A 257 -18.59 3.03 -3.58
CA ALA A 257 -19.56 3.77 -2.80
C ALA A 257 -20.95 3.71 -3.46
N LYS A 258 -22.00 3.69 -2.65
CA LYS A 258 -23.38 3.80 -3.15
C LYS A 258 -23.82 5.26 -3.15
N ARG A 259 -24.23 5.78 -4.31
CA ARG A 259 -24.73 7.15 -4.50
C ARG A 259 -26.00 7.12 -5.32
N ASN A 260 -27.07 7.72 -4.83
CA ASN A 260 -28.38 7.78 -5.49
C ASN A 260 -28.90 6.41 -5.98
N GLY A 261 -28.67 5.36 -5.19
CA GLY A 261 -29.08 3.99 -5.54
C GLY A 261 -28.02 3.20 -6.34
N ASP A 262 -27.10 3.86 -7.03
CA ASP A 262 -26.10 3.24 -7.89
C ASP A 262 -24.74 3.09 -7.20
N TYR A 263 -23.99 2.04 -7.61
CA TYR A 263 -22.63 1.85 -7.17
C TYR A 263 -21.66 2.56 -8.10
N LYS A 264 -20.91 3.50 -7.53
CA LYS A 264 -19.86 4.27 -8.21
C LYS A 264 -18.48 3.90 -7.66
N ILE A 265 -17.44 4.25 -8.40
CA ILE A 265 -16.06 4.14 -7.92
C ILE A 265 -15.57 5.53 -7.51
N TYR A 266 -15.22 5.66 -6.24
CA TYR A 266 -14.45 6.77 -5.71
C TYR A 266 -12.97 6.51 -5.97
N GLY A 267 -12.28 7.48 -6.51
CA GLY A 267 -10.85 7.48 -6.72
C GLY A 267 -10.22 8.76 -6.19
N ALA A 268 -9.09 8.64 -5.51
CA ALA A 268 -8.29 9.77 -5.09
C ALA A 268 -6.82 9.52 -5.43
N THR A 269 -6.15 10.53 -5.94
CA THR A 269 -4.71 10.51 -6.20
C THR A 269 -4.06 11.60 -5.36
N ARG A 270 -2.95 11.26 -4.68
CA ARG A 270 -2.24 12.17 -3.79
C ARG A 270 -0.77 12.20 -4.14
N MET A 271 -0.19 13.37 -4.06
CA MET A 271 1.25 13.56 -4.12
C MET A 271 1.73 14.29 -2.88
N ARG A 272 2.75 13.76 -2.25
CA ARG A 272 3.34 14.28 -1.01
C ARG A 272 4.82 14.49 -1.19
N ALA A 273 5.36 15.49 -0.45
CA ALA A 273 6.78 15.70 -0.27
C ALA A 273 7.06 15.82 1.24
N TYR A 274 8.07 15.10 1.74
CA TYR A 274 8.33 15.05 3.17
C TYR A 274 9.77 14.67 3.49
N ILE A 275 10.16 14.93 4.73
CA ILE A 275 11.34 14.34 5.35
C ILE A 275 10.90 13.16 6.22
N ARG A 276 11.73 12.12 6.26
CA ARG A 276 11.49 10.92 7.06
C ARG A 276 12.72 10.58 7.90
N PRO A 277 12.76 11.02 9.17
CA PRO A 277 13.68 10.46 10.15
C PRO A 277 13.25 9.03 10.53
N GLU A 278 14.21 8.12 10.59
CA GLU A 278 14.03 6.73 10.97
C GLU A 278 15.03 6.37 12.05
N TYR A 279 14.59 5.64 13.05
CA TYR A 279 15.45 5.13 14.12
C TYR A 279 15.35 3.60 14.20
N LYS A 280 16.50 2.93 14.17
CA LYS A 280 16.60 1.47 14.23
C LYS A 280 16.46 1.01 15.67
N THR A 281 15.31 0.42 16.00
CA THR A 281 14.97 -0.07 17.36
C THR A 281 15.49 -1.49 17.62
N GLY A 282 15.79 -2.25 16.57
CA GLY A 282 16.26 -3.63 16.68
C GLY A 282 17.01 -4.08 15.43
N LYS A 283 17.36 -5.37 15.34
CA LYS A 283 18.11 -5.91 14.18
C LYS A 283 17.40 -5.69 12.84
N LYS A 284 16.06 -5.74 12.82
CA LYS A 284 15.22 -5.63 11.63
C LYS A 284 13.99 -4.75 11.85
N SER A 285 14.02 -3.86 12.83
CA SER A 285 12.88 -3.02 13.20
C SER A 285 13.27 -1.56 13.28
N TYR A 286 12.36 -0.69 12.80
CA TYR A 286 12.54 0.75 12.76
C TYR A 286 11.24 1.44 13.15
N ILE A 287 11.36 2.54 13.86
CA ILE A 287 10.30 3.55 13.99
C ILE A 287 10.65 4.72 13.09
N TYR A 288 9.65 5.39 12.57
CA TYR A 288 9.85 6.55 11.71
C TYR A 288 8.71 7.55 11.86
N ALA A 289 9.01 8.79 11.50
CA ALA A 289 8.02 9.84 11.29
C ALA A 289 8.15 10.40 9.88
N GLU A 290 7.08 10.94 9.33
CA GLU A 290 7.07 11.73 8.11
C GLU A 290 6.50 13.11 8.44
N MET A 291 7.17 14.14 7.98
CA MET A 291 6.75 15.51 8.15
C MET A 291 6.94 16.25 6.83
N GLY A 292 5.88 16.84 6.31
CA GLY A 292 5.95 17.49 5.03
C GLY A 292 4.64 18.08 4.56
N THR A 293 4.41 18.04 3.27
CA THR A 293 3.23 18.63 2.65
C THR A 293 2.54 17.66 1.69
N SER A 294 1.22 17.67 1.71
CA SER A 294 0.37 17.14 0.64
C SER A 294 0.31 18.21 -0.45
N LEU A 295 1.00 17.97 -1.55
CA LEU A 295 1.13 18.93 -2.66
C LEU A 295 -0.10 18.92 -3.55
N TYR A 296 -0.67 17.73 -3.75
CA TYR A 296 -1.73 17.46 -4.68
C TYR A 296 -2.63 16.36 -4.14
N HIS A 297 -3.93 16.56 -4.17
CA HIS A 297 -4.91 15.57 -3.78
C HIS A 297 -6.20 15.75 -4.60
N THR A 298 -6.26 15.07 -5.72
CA THR A 298 -7.47 15.04 -6.53
C THR A 298 -8.39 13.93 -6.11
N VAL A 299 -9.68 14.16 -6.31
CA VAL A 299 -10.74 13.20 -6.04
C VAL A 299 -11.71 13.18 -7.21
N LYS A 300 -12.21 12.00 -7.52
CA LYS A 300 -13.19 11.80 -8.58
C LYS A 300 -14.16 10.68 -8.21
N MET A 301 -15.43 10.90 -8.49
CA MET A 301 -16.46 9.87 -8.42
C MET A 301 -16.89 9.53 -9.84
N SER A 302 -16.70 8.26 -10.23
CA SER A 302 -17.00 7.80 -11.59
C SER A 302 -18.01 6.67 -11.58
N ASP A 303 -18.79 6.55 -12.66
CA ASP A 303 -19.69 5.42 -12.85
C ASP A 303 -18.89 4.13 -13.05
N ARG A 304 -19.40 3.05 -12.50
CA ARG A 304 -18.78 1.73 -12.68
C ARG A 304 -19.18 1.14 -14.02
N SER A 305 -18.60 1.67 -15.10
CA SER A 305 -18.83 1.28 -16.48
C SER A 305 -17.61 1.56 -17.33
N TYR A 306 -17.58 1.00 -18.53
CA TYR A 306 -16.54 1.32 -19.51
C TYR A 306 -16.51 2.82 -19.88
N LYS A 307 -17.70 3.45 -19.99
CA LYS A 307 -17.81 4.90 -20.22
C LYS A 307 -17.27 5.70 -19.04
N GLY A 308 -17.56 5.28 -17.80
CA GLY A 308 -17.02 5.88 -16.60
C GLY A 308 -15.49 5.81 -16.53
N PHE A 309 -14.92 4.69 -16.96
CA PHE A 309 -13.47 4.54 -17.09
C PHE A 309 -12.89 5.53 -18.12
N ALA A 310 -13.46 5.59 -19.34
CA ALA A 310 -13.01 6.52 -20.37
C ALA A 310 -13.08 7.98 -19.92
N ASN A 311 -14.14 8.34 -19.20
CA ASN A 311 -14.32 9.69 -18.64
C ASN A 311 -13.39 9.99 -17.45
N ALA A 312 -12.88 8.96 -16.75
CA ALA A 312 -11.93 9.18 -15.66
C ALA A 312 -10.61 9.80 -16.13
N PHE A 313 -10.24 9.62 -17.40
CA PHE A 313 -9.07 10.24 -18.00
C PHE A 313 -9.32 11.61 -18.63
N LYS A 314 -10.58 12.03 -18.73
CA LYS A 314 -10.92 13.41 -19.13
C LYS A 314 -10.86 14.30 -17.92
N GLY A 315 -10.08 15.38 -17.96
CA GLY A 315 -9.82 16.26 -16.83
C GLY A 315 -11.04 17.02 -16.28
N ASP A 316 -12.12 17.12 -17.05
CA ASP A 316 -13.20 18.11 -16.89
C ASP A 316 -14.01 18.01 -15.58
N ASP A 317 -13.90 16.94 -14.80
CA ASP A 317 -14.68 16.69 -13.58
C ASP A 317 -13.81 16.32 -12.37
N SER A 318 -12.60 16.78 -12.30
CA SER A 318 -11.74 16.56 -11.13
C SER A 318 -11.92 17.67 -10.09
N TRP A 319 -11.96 17.24 -8.84
CA TRP A 319 -12.00 18.11 -7.68
C TRP A 319 -10.69 17.93 -6.93
N GLU A 320 -10.22 18.99 -6.29
CA GLU A 320 -8.97 18.89 -5.54
C GLU A 320 -9.06 19.50 -4.14
N PHE A 321 -8.25 18.93 -3.26
CA PHE A 321 -7.91 19.55 -1.99
C PHE A 321 -6.63 20.36 -2.13
N GLY A 322 -6.62 21.56 -1.62
CA GLY A 322 -5.46 22.45 -1.57
C GLY A 322 -4.29 21.83 -0.78
N ARG A 323 -3.15 22.48 -0.87
CA ARG A 323 -1.94 22.06 -0.14
C ARG A 323 -2.18 22.14 1.37
N ALA A 324 -1.61 21.16 2.10
CA ALA A 324 -1.68 21.13 3.55
C ALA A 324 -0.44 20.44 4.12
N PHE A 325 -0.12 20.75 5.37
CA PHE A 325 0.85 20.00 6.14
C PHE A 325 0.42 18.53 6.24
N HIS A 326 1.39 17.63 6.27
CA HIS A 326 1.16 16.22 6.42
C HIS A 326 2.13 15.65 7.46
N ILE A 327 1.60 14.90 8.42
CA ILE A 327 2.39 14.19 9.41
C ILE A 327 1.97 12.72 9.44
N MET A 328 2.95 11.84 9.58
CA MET A 328 2.73 10.41 9.74
C MET A 328 3.76 9.83 10.69
N ALA A 329 3.38 8.80 11.43
CA ALA A 329 4.30 8.00 12.22
C ALA A 329 4.07 6.52 11.92
N GLY A 330 5.14 5.73 11.96
CA GLY A 330 5.04 4.32 11.64
C GLY A 330 6.13 3.47 12.25
N PHE A 331 5.89 2.18 12.12
CA PHE A 331 6.81 1.12 12.50
C PHE A 331 7.00 0.19 11.31
N LYS A 332 8.23 -0.22 11.01
CA LYS A 332 8.54 -1.23 10.00
C LYS A 332 9.41 -2.34 10.58
N TYR A 333 9.20 -3.55 10.06
CA TYR A 333 9.92 -4.76 10.47
C TYR A 333 10.31 -5.60 9.26
N GLY A 334 11.48 -6.25 9.33
CA GLY A 334 11.96 -7.16 8.29
C GLY A 334 12.79 -6.49 7.19
N PHE A 335 13.13 -5.21 7.37
CA PHE A 335 13.89 -4.39 6.42
C PHE A 335 15.36 -4.30 6.80
#